data_0bd077d1ff8d527f708b9fe5e89084ee
#
_entry.id   0bd077d1ff8d527f708b9fe5e89084ee
#
_cell.length_a   1.000
_cell.length_b   1.000
_cell.length_c   1.000
_cell.angle_alpha   90.00
_cell.angle_beta   90.00
_cell.angle_gamma   90.00
#
_symmetry.space_group_name_H-M   'P 1'
#
loop_
_entity.id
_entity.type
_entity.pdbx_description
1 polymer ?
#
loop_
_entity_poly.entity_id
_entity_poly.type
_entity_poly.pdbx_seq_one_letter_code
_entity_poly.pdbx_strand_id
1 'polypeptide(L)'
;MIYNIYKPKDFSSFGVVKQVKRITREKVGHSGTLDPFADGVLVLGIGKSTKKLSDIIQYDKTYEGVIKLGEKTDTKDLTGTIVEEKEVPEIDSIDFSDISKSFLGVQMQETPMYSARKVNGVRLYKLARKNI
;
A
#
# COMPACT_ATOMS: atom_id res chain seq x y z
N MET A 1 -2.79 -23.82 3.89
CA MET A 1 -4.05 -23.14 4.32
C MET A 1 -3.96 -21.67 3.95
N ILE A 2 -5.11 -21.02 3.67
CA ILE A 2 -5.21 -19.57 3.45
C ILE A 2 -5.88 -18.97 4.69
N TYR A 3 -5.37 -17.83 5.16
CA TYR A 3 -5.90 -17.12 6.32
C TYR A 3 -6.05 -15.63 6.03
N ASN A 4 -7.12 -15.05 6.51
CA ASN A 4 -7.31 -13.61 6.59
C ASN A 4 -6.84 -13.16 7.98
N ILE A 5 -5.77 -12.40 8.02
CA ILE A 5 -5.20 -11.88 9.28
C ILE A 5 -5.40 -10.37 9.32
N TYR A 6 -5.84 -9.85 10.44
CA TYR A 6 -5.83 -8.42 10.67
C TYR A 6 -4.39 -7.94 10.91
N LYS A 7 -3.89 -7.05 10.04
CA LYS A 7 -2.62 -6.38 10.25
C LYS A 7 -2.89 -5.08 11.01
N PRO A 8 -2.36 -4.89 12.21
CA PRO A 8 -2.52 -3.63 12.93
C PRO A 8 -1.67 -2.51 12.32
N LYS A 9 -1.99 -1.26 12.68
CA LYS A 9 -1.16 -0.09 12.39
C LYS A 9 0.24 -0.27 12.97
N ASP A 10 1.20 0.40 12.37
CA ASP A 10 2.62 0.41 12.75
C ASP A 10 3.31 -0.96 12.68
N PHE A 11 2.68 -1.91 12.02
CA PHE A 11 3.24 -3.24 11.78
C PHE A 11 3.44 -3.46 10.26
N SER A 12 4.61 -3.94 9.84
CA SER A 12 4.81 -4.26 8.44
C SER A 12 4.13 -5.56 8.04
N SER A 13 3.65 -5.68 6.79
CA SER A 13 3.10 -6.93 6.26
C SER A 13 4.10 -8.08 6.36
N PHE A 14 5.39 -7.81 6.15
CA PHE A 14 6.45 -8.81 6.34
C PHE A 14 6.65 -9.19 7.82
N GLY A 15 6.43 -8.26 8.74
CA GLY A 15 6.45 -8.53 10.19
C GLY A 15 5.41 -9.58 10.58
N VAL A 16 4.18 -9.45 10.05
CA VAL A 16 3.11 -10.45 10.25
C VAL A 16 3.53 -11.80 9.69
N VAL A 17 4.03 -11.84 8.45
CA VAL A 17 4.54 -13.07 7.82
C VAL A 17 5.61 -13.73 8.69
N LYS A 18 6.55 -12.95 9.22
CA LYS A 18 7.64 -13.46 10.08
C LYS A 18 7.11 -14.08 11.36
N GLN A 19 6.10 -13.46 12.00
CA GLN A 19 5.49 -14.01 13.22
C GLN A 19 4.77 -15.32 12.93
N VAL A 20 3.92 -15.36 11.88
CA VAL A 20 3.19 -16.58 11.50
C VAL A 20 4.16 -17.70 11.11
N LYS A 21 5.23 -17.39 10.36
CA LYS A 21 6.26 -18.35 10.02
C LYS A 21 6.96 -18.95 11.25
N ARG A 22 7.19 -18.14 12.30
CA ARG A 22 7.79 -18.61 13.56
C ARG A 22 6.89 -19.60 14.29
N ILE A 23 5.57 -19.35 14.26
CA ILE A 23 4.56 -20.20 14.92
C ILE A 23 4.38 -21.51 14.15
N THR A 24 4.18 -21.42 12.83
CA THR A 24 3.85 -22.59 11.99
C THR A 24 5.06 -23.41 11.57
N ARG A 25 6.25 -22.80 11.58
CA ARG A 25 7.51 -23.35 11.04
C ARG A 25 7.43 -23.75 9.57
N GLU A 26 6.44 -23.22 8.85
CA GLU A 26 6.23 -23.45 7.43
C GLU A 26 6.59 -22.23 6.58
N LYS A 27 6.63 -22.42 5.25
CA LYS A 27 6.69 -21.30 4.32
C LYS A 27 5.41 -20.48 4.42
N VAL A 28 5.53 -19.16 4.58
CA VAL A 28 4.41 -18.21 4.62
C VAL A 28 4.66 -17.09 3.62
N GLY A 29 3.61 -16.65 2.94
CA GLY A 29 3.58 -15.49 2.06
C GLY A 29 2.29 -14.71 2.25
N HIS A 30 2.20 -13.54 1.62
CA HIS A 30 0.98 -12.71 1.60
C HIS A 30 0.59 -12.31 0.17
N SER A 31 -0.69 -12.00 -0.07
CA SER A 31 -1.25 -11.65 -1.38
C SER A 31 -1.27 -10.16 -1.69
N GLY A 32 -0.64 -9.34 -0.90
CA GLY A 32 -0.57 -7.88 -1.11
C GLY A 32 0.11 -7.23 0.08
N THR A 33 0.74 -6.09 -0.15
CA THR A 33 1.40 -5.33 0.93
C THR A 33 0.47 -4.23 1.39
N LEU A 34 0.26 -4.14 2.70
CA LEU A 34 -0.26 -2.96 3.37
C LEU A 34 0.93 -2.18 3.93
N ASP A 35 0.88 -0.86 3.80
CA ASP A 35 1.88 0.02 4.38
C ASP A 35 1.89 -0.07 5.91
N PRO A 36 3.00 0.27 6.58
CA PRO A 36 3.07 0.16 8.04
C PRO A 36 1.98 0.93 8.76
N PHE A 37 1.67 2.16 8.32
CA PHE A 37 0.64 3.01 8.93
C PHE A 37 -0.79 2.54 8.63
N ALA A 38 -0.99 1.75 7.56
CA ALA A 38 -2.30 1.18 7.24
C ALA A 38 -2.60 -0.04 8.10
N ASP A 39 -3.87 -0.31 8.31
CA ASP A 39 -4.36 -1.54 8.94
C ASP A 39 -5.42 -2.23 8.06
N GLY A 40 -5.79 -3.45 8.41
CA GLY A 40 -6.81 -4.20 7.69
C GLY A 40 -6.44 -5.64 7.37
N VAL A 41 -7.15 -6.21 6.40
CA VAL A 41 -7.01 -7.62 6.03
C VAL A 41 -5.73 -7.87 5.25
N LEU A 42 -4.90 -8.76 5.77
CA LEU A 42 -3.73 -9.32 5.09
C LEU A 42 -3.95 -10.81 4.86
N VAL A 43 -4.11 -11.21 3.60
CA VAL A 43 -4.31 -12.61 3.24
C VAL A 43 -2.98 -13.34 3.22
N LEU A 44 -2.85 -14.39 4.03
CA LEU A 44 -1.67 -15.22 4.13
C LEU A 44 -1.90 -16.60 3.55
N GLY A 45 -0.90 -17.12 2.84
CA GLY A 45 -0.81 -18.52 2.44
C GLY A 45 0.27 -19.22 3.26
N ILE A 46 -0.04 -20.42 3.77
CA ILE A 46 0.88 -21.24 4.57
C ILE A 46 1.16 -22.56 3.85
N GLY A 47 2.41 -22.98 3.83
CA GLY A 47 2.88 -24.19 3.18
C GLY A 47 2.63 -24.20 1.68
N LYS A 48 2.03 -25.25 1.16
CA LYS A 48 1.69 -25.41 -0.27
C LYS A 48 0.73 -24.33 -0.79
N SER A 49 -0.09 -23.74 0.10
CA SER A 49 -1.06 -22.72 -0.28
C SER A 49 -0.44 -21.36 -0.64
N THR A 50 0.86 -21.16 -0.40
CA THR A 50 1.57 -19.97 -0.91
C THR A 50 1.50 -19.85 -2.44
N LYS A 51 1.30 -20.95 -3.16
CA LYS A 51 1.15 -20.95 -4.64
C LYS A 51 -0.17 -20.28 -5.11
N LYS A 52 -1.21 -20.31 -4.26
CA LYS A 52 -2.52 -19.71 -4.59
C LYS A 52 -2.54 -18.18 -4.41
N LEU A 53 -1.52 -17.60 -3.81
CA LEU A 53 -1.48 -16.16 -3.56
C LEU A 53 -1.41 -15.34 -4.83
N SER A 54 -0.83 -15.88 -5.92
CA SER A 54 -0.80 -15.23 -7.24
C SER A 54 -2.20 -14.98 -7.80
N ASP A 55 -3.12 -15.90 -7.56
CA ASP A 55 -4.50 -15.78 -8.03
C ASP A 55 -5.27 -14.79 -7.17
N ILE A 56 -5.06 -14.85 -5.83
CA ILE A 56 -5.71 -13.96 -4.86
C ILE A 56 -5.27 -12.49 -5.06
N ILE A 57 -4.05 -12.25 -5.52
CA ILE A 57 -3.57 -10.89 -5.85
C ILE A 57 -4.44 -10.23 -6.93
N GLN A 58 -5.06 -11.01 -7.81
CA GLN A 58 -5.92 -10.49 -8.88
C GLN A 58 -7.35 -10.14 -8.44
N TYR A 59 -7.74 -10.54 -7.22
CA TYR A 59 -9.08 -10.24 -6.72
C TYR A 59 -9.25 -8.75 -6.44
N ASP A 60 -10.50 -8.29 -6.55
CA ASP A 60 -10.87 -6.92 -6.21
C ASP A 60 -10.53 -6.60 -4.75
N LYS A 61 -10.20 -5.34 -4.51
CA LYS A 61 -9.83 -4.82 -3.19
C LYS A 61 -10.56 -3.53 -2.93
N THR A 62 -11.05 -3.40 -1.72
CA THR A 62 -11.64 -2.15 -1.22
C THR A 62 -10.72 -1.53 -0.19
N TYR A 63 -10.48 -0.24 -0.32
CA TYR A 63 -9.70 0.55 0.62
C TYR A 63 -10.54 1.71 1.11
N GLU A 64 -10.43 2.00 2.40
CA GLU A 64 -10.94 3.21 3.01
C GLU A 64 -9.76 4.08 3.43
N GLY A 65 -9.82 5.38 3.14
CA GLY A 65 -8.73 6.29 3.45
C GLY A 65 -9.22 7.70 3.72
N VAL A 66 -8.42 8.45 4.46
CA VAL A 66 -8.61 9.88 4.71
C VAL A 66 -7.56 10.66 3.92
N ILE A 67 -7.99 11.60 3.11
CA ILE A 67 -7.12 12.49 2.33
C ILE A 67 -7.11 13.85 3.01
N LYS A 68 -5.92 14.34 3.38
CA LYS A 68 -5.71 15.71 3.83
C LYS A 68 -5.46 16.59 2.60
N LEU A 69 -6.31 17.60 2.41
CA LEU A 69 -6.14 18.56 1.33
C LEU A 69 -5.10 19.64 1.71
N GLY A 70 -4.57 20.31 0.71
CA GLY A 70 -3.66 21.45 0.86
C GLY A 70 -2.19 21.10 1.04
N GLU A 71 -1.84 19.85 1.29
CA GLU A 71 -0.45 19.43 1.52
C GLU A 71 -0.07 18.28 0.58
N LYS A 72 1.15 18.33 0.07
CA LYS A 72 1.77 17.23 -0.66
C LYS A 72 3.09 16.85 -0.02
N THR A 73 3.28 15.58 0.24
CA THR A 73 4.52 15.05 0.80
C THR A 73 5.37 14.36 -0.26
N ASP A 74 6.66 14.22 0.00
CA ASP A 74 7.61 13.53 -0.87
C ASP A 74 7.29 12.04 -1.02
N THR A 75 6.72 11.40 0.02
CA THR A 75 6.25 10.01 0.00
C THR A 75 4.86 9.83 -0.58
N LYS A 76 4.09 10.92 -0.74
CA LYS A 76 2.66 10.94 -1.11
C LYS A 76 1.76 10.26 -0.07
N ASP A 77 2.20 10.19 1.17
CA ASP A 77 1.45 9.71 2.34
C ASP A 77 1.78 10.53 3.59
N LEU A 78 1.15 10.22 4.71
CA LEU A 78 1.28 10.96 5.96
C LEU A 78 2.68 10.86 6.62
N THR A 79 3.55 9.97 6.14
CA THR A 79 4.87 9.73 6.76
C THR A 79 5.98 10.57 6.15
N GLY A 80 5.70 11.27 5.03
CA GLY A 80 6.68 12.08 4.31
C GLY A 80 6.82 13.50 4.84
N THR A 81 7.81 14.19 4.29
CA THR A 81 8.01 15.63 4.52
C THR A 81 7.16 16.43 3.55
N ILE A 82 6.51 17.50 4.00
CA ILE A 82 5.74 18.42 3.16
C ILE A 82 6.69 19.08 2.18
N VAL A 83 6.40 18.96 0.88
CA VAL A 83 7.18 19.56 -0.22
C VAL A 83 6.40 20.61 -1.00
N GLU A 84 5.09 20.65 -0.83
CA GLU A 84 4.21 21.64 -1.47
C GLU A 84 2.99 21.89 -0.59
N GLU A 85 2.62 23.16 -0.43
CA GLU A 85 1.39 23.58 0.26
C GLU A 85 0.55 24.42 -0.68
N LYS A 86 -0.76 24.25 -0.64
CA LYS A 86 -1.74 25.03 -1.38
C LYS A 86 -2.91 25.38 -0.49
N GLU A 87 -3.48 26.55 -0.76
CA GLU A 87 -4.73 26.95 -0.14
C GLU A 87 -5.85 25.96 -0.51
N VAL A 88 -6.63 25.56 0.48
CA VAL A 88 -7.76 24.66 0.28
C VAL A 88 -8.99 25.49 0.04
N PRO A 89 -9.71 25.32 -1.09
CA PRO A 89 -10.98 25.99 -1.31
C PRO A 89 -12.01 25.52 -0.27
N GLU A 90 -13.10 26.28 -0.13
CA GLU A 90 -14.20 25.88 0.73
C GLU A 90 -14.71 24.48 0.33
N ILE A 91 -14.85 23.60 1.30
CA ILE A 91 -15.21 22.20 1.07
C ILE A 91 -16.51 22.07 0.29
N ASP A 92 -17.51 22.93 0.58
CA ASP A 92 -18.81 22.92 -0.09
C ASP A 92 -18.73 23.33 -1.58
N SER A 93 -17.62 23.96 -2.01
CA SER A 93 -17.37 24.29 -3.40
C SER A 93 -16.75 23.14 -4.22
N ILE A 94 -16.38 22.03 -3.57
CA ILE A 94 -15.68 20.90 -4.21
C ILE A 94 -16.70 19.85 -4.65
N ASP A 95 -16.75 19.58 -5.96
CA ASP A 95 -17.52 18.45 -6.48
C ASP A 95 -16.73 17.15 -6.36
N PHE A 96 -16.85 16.50 -5.20
CA PHE A 96 -16.21 15.21 -4.95
C PHE A 96 -16.73 14.09 -5.85
N SER A 97 -17.98 14.20 -6.35
CA SER A 97 -18.56 13.22 -7.27
C SER A 97 -17.81 13.22 -8.60
N ASP A 98 -17.58 14.39 -9.17
CA ASP A 98 -16.87 14.52 -10.44
C ASP A 98 -15.39 14.19 -10.30
N ILE A 99 -14.76 14.59 -9.19
CA ILE A 99 -13.40 14.17 -8.88
C ILE A 99 -13.31 12.62 -8.83
N SER A 100 -14.21 11.98 -8.10
CA SER A 100 -14.21 10.51 -7.99
C SER A 100 -14.39 9.83 -9.34
N LYS A 101 -15.29 10.34 -10.18
CA LYS A 101 -15.50 9.83 -11.55
C LYS A 101 -14.23 9.94 -12.41
N SER A 102 -13.43 10.98 -12.24
CA SER A 102 -12.19 11.17 -12.99
C SER A 102 -11.14 10.10 -12.70
N PHE A 103 -11.25 9.38 -11.60
CA PHE A 103 -10.36 8.28 -11.22
C PHE A 103 -10.87 6.90 -11.63
N LEU A 104 -12.02 6.80 -12.33
CA LEU A 104 -12.55 5.52 -12.80
C LEU A 104 -11.83 5.05 -14.07
N GLY A 105 -11.73 3.74 -14.23
CA GLY A 105 -11.16 3.10 -15.43
C GLY A 105 -9.64 3.05 -15.42
N VAL A 106 -9.05 2.91 -16.61
CA VAL A 106 -7.60 2.79 -16.78
C VAL A 106 -6.95 4.16 -16.65
N GLN A 107 -6.00 4.27 -15.73
CA GLN A 107 -5.27 5.50 -15.43
C GLN A 107 -3.77 5.33 -15.71
N MET A 108 -3.15 6.38 -16.24
CA MET A 108 -1.69 6.49 -16.31
C MET A 108 -1.19 7.13 -15.01
N GLN A 109 -0.40 6.39 -14.24
CA GLN A 109 0.17 6.88 -12.99
C GLN A 109 1.68 6.86 -13.02
N GLU A 110 2.29 8.00 -12.69
CA GLU A 110 3.72 8.06 -12.43
C GLU A 110 4.06 7.23 -11.19
N THR A 111 5.02 6.32 -11.35
CA THR A 111 5.41 5.43 -10.25
C THR A 111 6.13 6.23 -9.16
N PRO A 112 5.63 6.24 -7.92
CA PRO A 112 6.31 6.91 -6.83
C PRO A 112 7.69 6.34 -6.57
N MET A 113 8.68 7.20 -6.25
CA MET A 113 10.02 6.76 -5.88
C MET A 113 10.01 5.87 -4.61
N TYR A 114 9.13 6.15 -3.66
CA TYR A 114 8.92 5.32 -2.47
C TYR A 114 8.00 4.11 -2.75
N SER A 115 8.35 3.32 -3.77
CA SER A 115 7.60 2.13 -4.16
C SER A 115 8.46 0.87 -4.20
N ALA A 116 7.80 -0.30 -4.17
CA ALA A 116 8.46 -1.59 -4.29
C ALA A 116 8.83 -1.98 -5.74
N ARG A 117 8.45 -1.14 -6.74
CA ARG A 117 8.81 -1.35 -8.15
C ARG A 117 10.32 -1.38 -8.34
N LYS A 118 10.80 -2.25 -9.22
CA LYS A 118 12.22 -2.36 -9.55
C LYS A 118 12.54 -1.64 -10.86
N VAL A 119 13.63 -0.88 -10.85
CA VAL A 119 14.27 -0.35 -12.04
C VAL A 119 15.72 -0.88 -12.04
N ASN A 120 16.15 -1.49 -13.14
CA ASN A 120 17.46 -2.15 -13.25
C ASN A 120 17.75 -3.12 -12.08
N GLY A 121 16.74 -3.89 -11.65
CA GLY A 121 16.86 -4.87 -10.57
C GLY A 121 16.82 -4.30 -9.14
N VAL A 122 16.91 -2.99 -8.97
CA VAL A 122 16.88 -2.31 -7.66
C VAL A 122 15.49 -1.74 -7.39
N ARG A 123 14.99 -1.90 -6.17
CA ARG A 123 13.69 -1.33 -5.77
C ARG A 123 13.80 0.19 -5.63
N LEU A 124 12.81 0.94 -6.16
CA LEU A 124 12.80 2.40 -6.18
C LEU A 124 12.96 3.00 -4.77
N TYR A 125 12.29 2.49 -3.76
CA TYR A 125 12.42 3.00 -2.39
C TYR A 125 13.86 2.91 -1.84
N LYS A 126 14.68 1.97 -2.35
CA LYS A 126 16.09 1.88 -1.95
C LYS A 126 16.95 2.97 -2.62
N LEU A 127 16.57 3.38 -3.82
CA LEU A 127 17.20 4.50 -4.53
C LEU A 127 16.79 5.81 -3.88
N ALA A 128 15.49 6.01 -3.61
CA ALA A 128 14.98 7.20 -2.93
C ALA A 128 15.69 7.47 -1.59
N ARG A 129 15.89 6.43 -0.76
CA ARG A 129 16.63 6.55 0.51
C ARG A 129 18.12 6.90 0.36
N LYS A 130 18.66 6.79 -0.84
CA LYS A 130 20.04 7.17 -1.16
C LYS A 130 20.11 8.51 -1.90
N ASN A 131 18.99 9.21 -2.06
CA ASN A 131 18.86 10.45 -2.84
C ASN A 131 19.33 10.26 -4.31
N ILE A 132 19.04 9.10 -4.90
CA ILE A 132 19.35 8.76 -6.30
C ILE A 132 18.04 8.70 -7.08
#